data_e677fddf11cd344a8a9b3085852f09d4
#
_entry.id   e677fddf11cd344a8a9b3085852f09d4
#
_cell.length_a   1.000
_cell.length_b   1.000
_cell.length_c   1.000
_cell.angle_alpha   90.00
_cell.angle_beta   90.00
_cell.angle_gamma   90.00
#
_symmetry.space_group_name_H-M   'P 1'
#
loop_
_entity.id
_entity.type
_entity.pdbx_description
1 polymer ?
#
loop_
_entity_poly.entity_id
_entity_poly.type
_entity_poly.pdbx_seq_one_letter_code
_entity_poly.pdbx_strand_id
1 'polypeptide(L)'
;MKKQHVFILSLILIFFISACNSKKADDKSFVIHGKLTDSKQDSIFLNELSSKDMIPVDSTVINADGEFYFKVQPKETGFYQLGLSNNNFITLLIEKGENVEIEGNATLLKSTYLVKGSKGSELIRDLSIRIQEAFTQVDSLGKIYEKSKGEPDILKVKESLDSAYLKIFDTHKNYLKSFIDENTSSLASVIAIYQRFGRESIFNTQTKEDIVYFEKLDKALMLAYPENQHTKDLHEKIAEYRKIEEERKLAENKLAVGLQAPDFTLETPEGKSVSLSSLKGKVVLIDFWASWCSPCRQLNPEMVKLYKKFKDKNFTILGVSLDRDKASWEKAIKIDKLTWTHVSDLKYWDSPVAKLYNVQSIPYSVLINKEGKIVAKGLEVDSLRLKMEEIIK
;
A
#
# COMPACT_ATOMS: atom_id res chain seq x y z
N MET A 1 -79.05 -61.21 -0.78
CA MET A 1 -77.85 -60.73 -1.44
C MET A 1 -77.94 -59.19 -1.51
N LYS A 2 -77.31 -58.45 -0.54
CA LYS A 2 -77.33 -56.99 -0.49
C LYS A 2 -76.03 -56.50 -1.05
N LYS A 3 -76.04 -55.69 -2.10
CA LYS A 3 -74.90 -54.98 -2.67
C LYS A 3 -74.68 -53.71 -1.84
N GLN A 4 -73.51 -53.58 -1.18
CA GLN A 4 -73.04 -52.35 -0.54
C GLN A 4 -72.36 -51.55 -1.61
N HIS A 5 -72.77 -50.29 -1.80
CA HIS A 5 -72.10 -49.29 -2.59
C HIS A 5 -71.17 -48.53 -1.66
N VAL A 6 -69.82 -48.61 -1.90
CA VAL A 6 -68.81 -47.82 -1.25
C VAL A 6 -68.71 -46.56 -2.05
N PHE A 7 -69.00 -45.39 -1.41
CA PHE A 7 -68.77 -44.07 -1.94
C PHE A 7 -67.33 -43.67 -1.57
N ILE A 8 -66.40 -43.59 -2.57
CA ILE A 8 -65.11 -43.06 -2.40
C ILE A 8 -65.18 -41.54 -2.60
N LEU A 9 -65.05 -40.79 -1.45
CA LEU A 9 -64.96 -39.32 -1.43
C LEU A 9 -63.53 -38.92 -1.82
N SER A 10 -63.32 -38.53 -3.06
CA SER A 10 -62.00 -38.04 -3.53
C SER A 10 -61.81 -36.63 -3.08
N LEU A 11 -60.94 -36.45 -2.04
CA LEU A 11 -60.54 -35.15 -1.51
C LEU A 11 -59.49 -34.54 -2.45
N ILE A 12 -59.91 -33.64 -3.33
CA ILE A 12 -59.00 -32.85 -4.18
C ILE A 12 -58.32 -31.80 -3.30
N LEU A 13 -57.07 -32.08 -2.93
CA LEU A 13 -56.18 -31.12 -2.24
C LEU A 13 -55.68 -30.11 -3.29
N ILE A 14 -56.30 -28.95 -3.37
CA ILE A 14 -55.85 -27.84 -4.22
C ILE A 14 -54.62 -27.24 -3.53
N PHE A 15 -53.42 -27.62 -3.99
CA PHE A 15 -52.20 -26.90 -3.68
C PHE A 15 -52.26 -25.52 -4.37
N PHE A 16 -52.56 -24.48 -3.60
CA PHE A 16 -52.22 -23.11 -4.00
C PHE A 16 -50.72 -22.98 -4.06
N ILE A 17 -50.13 -23.21 -5.20
CA ILE A 17 -48.79 -22.78 -5.50
C ILE A 17 -48.85 -21.25 -5.59
N SER A 18 -48.59 -20.57 -4.50
CA SER A 18 -48.25 -19.13 -4.54
C SER A 18 -47.00 -19.01 -5.38
N ALA A 19 -47.17 -18.77 -6.68
CA ALA A 19 -46.09 -18.37 -7.54
C ALA A 19 -45.60 -17.02 -7.06
N CYS A 20 -44.63 -17.02 -6.15
CA CYS A 20 -43.75 -15.87 -5.99
C CYS A 20 -43.16 -15.59 -7.38
N ASN A 21 -43.71 -14.61 -8.04
CA ASN A 21 -43.18 -14.09 -9.28
C ASN A 21 -41.85 -13.37 -8.93
N SER A 22 -40.82 -14.17 -8.64
CA SER A 22 -39.49 -13.65 -8.43
C SER A 22 -39.07 -12.99 -9.75
N LYS A 23 -39.00 -11.67 -9.74
CA LYS A 23 -38.47 -10.88 -10.85
C LYS A 23 -37.02 -11.28 -11.02
N LYS A 24 -36.74 -12.30 -11.84
CA LYS A 24 -35.39 -12.80 -12.13
C LYS A 24 -34.64 -11.78 -12.97
N ALA A 25 -33.32 -11.66 -12.70
CA ALA A 25 -32.40 -10.98 -13.59
C ALA A 25 -32.45 -11.67 -14.98
N ASP A 26 -32.31 -10.90 -16.04
CA ASP A 26 -31.97 -11.39 -17.36
C ASP A 26 -30.44 -11.37 -17.53
N ASP A 27 -29.93 -12.02 -18.59
CA ASP A 27 -28.49 -12.13 -18.86
C ASP A 27 -27.77 -10.77 -19.02
N LYS A 28 -28.51 -9.65 -19.07
CA LYS A 28 -27.99 -8.31 -19.26
C LYS A 28 -28.13 -7.42 -18.02
N SER A 29 -28.94 -7.84 -17.05
CA SER A 29 -29.20 -7.08 -15.83
C SER A 29 -28.83 -7.89 -14.60
N PHE A 30 -28.64 -7.21 -13.46
CA PHE A 30 -28.71 -7.83 -12.15
C PHE A 30 -29.92 -7.31 -11.37
N VAL A 31 -30.30 -8.03 -10.36
CA VAL A 31 -31.37 -7.63 -9.44
C VAL A 31 -30.81 -7.61 -8.01
N ILE A 32 -31.14 -6.57 -7.25
CA ILE A 32 -31.00 -6.56 -5.81
C ILE A 32 -32.38 -6.45 -5.22
N HIS A 33 -32.72 -7.37 -4.35
CA HIS A 33 -33.92 -7.29 -3.52
C HIS A 33 -33.56 -7.58 -2.08
N GLY A 34 -34.30 -7.04 -1.14
CA GLY A 34 -33.95 -7.28 0.26
C GLY A 34 -35.06 -6.85 1.21
N LYS A 35 -34.82 -7.22 2.48
CA LYS A 35 -35.70 -6.88 3.59
C LYS A 35 -34.89 -6.35 4.78
N LEU A 36 -35.18 -5.11 5.20
CA LEU A 36 -34.53 -4.47 6.32
C LEU A 36 -35.51 -4.28 7.46
N THR A 37 -35.17 -4.79 8.65
CA THR A 37 -35.87 -4.48 9.88
C THR A 37 -35.58 -3.06 10.34
N ASP A 38 -36.42 -2.51 11.21
CA ASP A 38 -36.28 -1.15 11.79
C ASP A 38 -36.19 -0.02 10.74
N SER A 39 -36.69 -0.26 9.52
CA SER A 39 -36.84 0.77 8.51
C SER A 39 -38.10 1.61 8.75
N LYS A 40 -37.97 2.93 8.56
CA LYS A 40 -39.07 3.89 8.72
C LYS A 40 -39.54 4.45 7.38
N GLN A 41 -39.66 3.61 6.35
CA GLN A 41 -39.89 4.03 4.96
C GLN A 41 -38.77 4.97 4.46
N ASP A 42 -37.53 4.66 4.87
CA ASP A 42 -36.34 5.41 4.47
C ASP A 42 -36.05 5.21 2.97
N SER A 43 -35.43 6.19 2.36
CA SER A 43 -34.87 6.03 1.02
C SER A 43 -33.58 5.21 1.10
N ILE A 44 -33.46 4.22 0.22
CA ILE A 44 -32.23 3.45 0.02
C ILE A 44 -31.68 3.76 -1.37
N PHE A 45 -30.39 3.98 -1.47
CA PHE A 45 -29.70 4.34 -2.71
C PHE A 45 -28.72 3.28 -3.15
N LEU A 46 -28.48 3.22 -4.44
CA LEU A 46 -27.47 2.39 -5.09
C LEU A 46 -26.56 3.28 -5.92
N ASN A 47 -25.26 3.23 -5.62
CA ASN A 47 -24.22 3.93 -6.39
C ASN A 47 -23.24 2.90 -6.96
N GLU A 48 -22.73 3.13 -8.16
CA GLU A 48 -21.57 2.41 -8.72
C GLU A 48 -20.28 3.02 -8.20
N LEU A 49 -19.35 2.21 -7.73
CA LEU A 49 -18.03 2.62 -7.30
C LEU A 49 -17.05 2.40 -8.46
N SER A 50 -16.83 3.43 -9.27
CA SER A 50 -15.77 3.40 -10.26
C SER A 50 -14.41 3.57 -9.58
N SER A 51 -13.33 3.42 -10.33
CA SER A 51 -11.98 3.64 -9.81
C SER A 51 -11.66 5.10 -9.41
N LYS A 52 -12.47 6.05 -9.88
CA LYS A 52 -12.26 7.49 -9.66
C LYS A 52 -13.40 8.16 -8.91
N ASP A 53 -14.64 7.74 -9.19
CA ASP A 53 -15.83 8.43 -8.75
C ASP A 53 -16.88 7.46 -8.21
N MET A 54 -17.80 8.00 -7.42
CA MET A 54 -19.03 7.33 -7.01
C MET A 54 -20.17 7.86 -7.89
N ILE A 55 -20.77 7.00 -8.69
CA ILE A 55 -21.76 7.34 -9.70
C ILE A 55 -23.15 6.89 -9.21
N PRO A 56 -24.11 7.81 -8.99
CA PRO A 56 -25.49 7.42 -8.65
C PRO A 56 -26.11 6.56 -9.74
N VAL A 57 -26.69 5.43 -9.35
CA VAL A 57 -27.34 4.50 -10.25
C VAL A 57 -28.86 4.59 -10.11
N ASP A 58 -29.37 4.43 -8.88
CA ASP A 58 -30.81 4.45 -8.60
C ASP A 58 -31.09 4.71 -7.11
N SER A 59 -32.33 5.02 -6.78
CA SER A 59 -32.82 5.11 -5.40
C SER A 59 -34.29 4.68 -5.33
N THR A 60 -34.67 4.06 -4.21
CA THR A 60 -36.06 3.64 -3.97
C THR A 60 -36.42 3.85 -2.50
N VAL A 61 -37.71 3.83 -2.18
CA VAL A 61 -38.20 3.85 -0.80
C VAL A 61 -38.42 2.43 -0.32
N ILE A 62 -37.94 2.10 0.87
CA ILE A 62 -38.23 0.84 1.55
C ILE A 62 -39.73 0.85 1.92
N ASN A 63 -40.48 -0.18 1.53
CA ASN A 63 -41.92 -0.27 1.79
C ASN A 63 -42.22 -0.52 3.29
N ALA A 64 -43.51 -0.54 3.66
CA ALA A 64 -43.94 -0.75 5.05
C ALA A 64 -43.55 -2.14 5.61
N ASP A 65 -43.31 -3.12 4.74
CA ASP A 65 -42.85 -4.47 5.10
C ASP A 65 -41.33 -4.56 5.21
N GLY A 66 -40.61 -3.46 5.02
CA GLY A 66 -39.16 -3.37 5.04
C GLY A 66 -38.48 -3.80 3.73
N GLU A 67 -39.23 -3.96 2.65
CA GLU A 67 -38.74 -4.51 1.39
C GLU A 67 -38.30 -3.40 0.40
N PHE A 68 -37.31 -3.71 -0.41
CA PHE A 68 -36.82 -2.86 -1.49
C PHE A 68 -36.39 -3.68 -2.69
N TYR A 69 -36.26 -3.03 -3.85
CA TYR A 69 -35.93 -3.69 -5.10
C TYR A 69 -35.22 -2.74 -6.07
N PHE A 70 -34.14 -3.23 -6.69
CA PHE A 70 -33.45 -2.61 -7.81
C PHE A 70 -33.32 -3.58 -8.97
N LYS A 71 -33.40 -3.09 -10.20
CA LYS A 71 -33.01 -3.82 -11.41
C LYS A 71 -32.13 -2.89 -12.25
N VAL A 72 -30.89 -3.32 -12.49
CA VAL A 72 -29.85 -2.51 -13.13
C VAL A 72 -29.23 -3.26 -14.29
N GLN A 73 -28.95 -2.54 -15.37
CA GLN A 73 -28.15 -3.04 -16.50
C GLN A 73 -26.73 -2.49 -16.41
N PRO A 74 -25.78 -3.23 -15.81
CA PRO A 74 -24.42 -2.77 -15.65
C PRO A 74 -23.65 -2.82 -16.97
N LYS A 75 -22.67 -1.96 -17.14
CA LYS A 75 -21.73 -2.04 -18.26
C LYS A 75 -20.85 -3.28 -18.14
N GLU A 76 -20.33 -3.53 -16.95
CA GLU A 76 -19.44 -4.62 -16.61
C GLU A 76 -19.68 -5.11 -15.17
N THR A 77 -18.98 -6.15 -14.73
CA THR A 77 -18.89 -6.55 -13.32
C THR A 77 -18.30 -5.39 -12.51
N GLY A 78 -18.95 -4.98 -11.42
CA GLY A 78 -18.55 -3.76 -10.70
C GLY A 78 -18.87 -3.77 -9.23
N PHE A 79 -18.26 -2.80 -8.54
CA PHE A 79 -18.55 -2.53 -7.14
C PHE A 79 -19.71 -1.54 -7.02
N TYR A 80 -20.60 -1.83 -6.08
CA TYR A 80 -21.76 -1.01 -5.80
C TYR A 80 -21.83 -0.68 -4.31
N GLN A 81 -22.21 0.54 -4.00
CA GLN A 81 -22.57 0.96 -2.66
C GLN A 81 -24.09 0.95 -2.53
N LEU A 82 -24.61 0.11 -1.64
CA LEU A 82 -26.01 0.10 -1.25
C LEU A 82 -26.15 0.66 0.15
N GLY A 83 -26.94 1.71 0.35
CA GLY A 83 -26.99 2.37 1.66
C GLY A 83 -28.17 3.28 1.90
N LEU A 84 -28.33 3.69 3.17
CA LEU A 84 -29.32 4.63 3.65
C LEU A 84 -28.73 6.01 3.93
N SER A 85 -27.42 6.10 4.11
CA SER A 85 -26.68 7.35 4.28
C SER A 85 -25.19 7.13 3.97
N ASN A 86 -24.41 8.23 3.91
CA ASN A 86 -22.96 8.16 3.68
C ASN A 86 -22.18 7.39 4.77
N ASN A 87 -22.77 7.16 5.93
CA ASN A 87 -22.13 6.43 7.03
C ASN A 87 -22.75 5.04 7.29
N ASN A 88 -23.87 4.73 6.64
CA ASN A 88 -24.61 3.49 6.82
C ASN A 88 -24.89 2.83 5.46
N PHE A 89 -23.88 2.15 4.95
CA PHE A 89 -23.89 1.49 3.65
C PHE A 89 -23.08 0.20 3.68
N ILE A 90 -23.28 -0.63 2.66
CA ILE A 90 -22.50 -1.83 2.37
C ILE A 90 -21.94 -1.76 0.95
N THR A 91 -20.82 -2.43 0.73
CA THR A 91 -20.22 -2.60 -0.60
C THR A 91 -20.57 -3.98 -1.12
N LEU A 92 -21.01 -4.04 -2.38
CA LEU A 92 -21.34 -5.25 -3.11
C LEU A 92 -20.42 -5.34 -4.34
N LEU A 93 -20.11 -6.56 -4.75
CA LEU A 93 -19.47 -6.85 -6.04
C LEU A 93 -20.43 -7.70 -6.84
N ILE A 94 -20.97 -7.16 -7.94
CA ILE A 94 -22.09 -7.74 -8.64
C ILE A 94 -21.75 -7.96 -10.12
N GLU A 95 -22.12 -9.15 -10.61
CA GLU A 95 -22.01 -9.54 -12.02
C GLU A 95 -23.38 -9.48 -12.73
N LYS A 96 -23.33 -9.44 -14.06
CA LYS A 96 -24.55 -9.57 -14.87
C LYS A 96 -25.22 -10.91 -14.61
N GLY A 97 -26.54 -10.90 -14.57
CA GLY A 97 -27.35 -12.11 -14.33
C GLY A 97 -27.57 -12.45 -12.86
N GLU A 98 -26.86 -11.83 -11.93
CA GLU A 98 -27.00 -12.12 -10.51
C GLU A 98 -28.34 -11.62 -9.93
N ASN A 99 -28.86 -12.39 -8.98
CA ASN A 99 -30.06 -12.06 -8.20
C ASN A 99 -29.68 -12.02 -6.73
N VAL A 100 -29.37 -10.83 -6.26
CA VAL A 100 -28.77 -10.56 -4.96
C VAL A 100 -29.85 -10.33 -3.92
N GLU A 101 -29.84 -11.13 -2.86
CA GLU A 101 -30.73 -11.00 -1.71
C GLU A 101 -30.00 -10.37 -0.54
N ILE A 102 -30.57 -9.31 0.04
CA ILE A 102 -30.02 -8.58 1.19
C ILE A 102 -31.01 -8.62 2.34
N GLU A 103 -30.56 -9.08 3.49
CA GLU A 103 -31.27 -8.98 4.77
C GLU A 103 -30.44 -8.19 5.77
N GLY A 104 -31.06 -7.46 6.70
CA GLY A 104 -30.34 -6.72 7.72
C GLY A 104 -31.21 -5.79 8.54
N ASN A 105 -30.57 -4.97 9.35
CA ASN A 105 -31.21 -3.92 10.15
C ASN A 105 -30.89 -2.55 9.54
N ALA A 106 -31.90 -1.73 9.26
CA ALA A 106 -31.74 -0.46 8.58
C ALA A 106 -30.86 0.54 9.35
N THR A 107 -30.88 0.50 10.69
CA THR A 107 -30.06 1.41 11.52
C THR A 107 -28.61 0.93 11.66
N LEU A 108 -28.36 -0.36 11.50
CA LEU A 108 -27.07 -1.04 11.70
C LEU A 108 -26.69 -1.87 10.47
N LEU A 109 -26.99 -1.39 9.25
CA LEU A 109 -26.84 -2.17 8.02
C LEU A 109 -25.44 -2.76 7.88
N LYS A 110 -24.41 -1.95 8.04
CA LYS A 110 -23.01 -2.34 7.88
C LYS A 110 -22.58 -3.54 8.72
N SER A 111 -23.13 -3.71 9.91
CA SER A 111 -22.75 -4.78 10.85
C SER A 111 -23.71 -5.97 10.86
N THR A 112 -24.91 -5.83 10.28
CA THR A 112 -25.96 -6.83 10.41
C THR A 112 -26.35 -7.49 9.09
N TYR A 113 -25.92 -6.91 7.94
CA TYR A 113 -26.37 -7.42 6.65
C TYR A 113 -25.92 -8.85 6.37
N LEU A 114 -26.80 -9.58 5.73
CA LEU A 114 -26.53 -10.85 5.08
C LEU A 114 -26.70 -10.65 3.57
N VAL A 115 -25.88 -11.32 2.78
CA VAL A 115 -25.97 -11.28 1.33
C VAL A 115 -25.93 -12.70 0.78
N LYS A 116 -26.77 -12.98 -0.21
CA LYS A 116 -26.84 -14.25 -0.93
C LYS A 116 -27.04 -13.98 -2.43
N GLY A 117 -26.71 -14.97 -3.25
CA GLY A 117 -26.93 -14.89 -4.71
C GLY A 117 -25.91 -14.09 -5.48
N SER A 118 -24.81 -13.64 -4.82
CA SER A 118 -23.64 -13.03 -5.43
C SER A 118 -22.39 -13.47 -4.69
N LYS A 119 -21.60 -14.30 -5.35
CA LYS A 119 -20.34 -14.79 -4.75
C LYS A 119 -19.36 -13.67 -4.47
N GLY A 120 -19.28 -12.69 -5.36
CA GLY A 120 -18.43 -11.50 -5.18
C GLY A 120 -18.83 -10.70 -3.93
N SER A 121 -20.13 -10.48 -3.73
CA SER A 121 -20.66 -9.74 -2.57
C SER A 121 -20.49 -10.51 -1.26
N GLU A 122 -20.60 -11.84 -1.27
CA GLU A 122 -20.29 -12.69 -0.10
C GLU A 122 -18.83 -12.54 0.31
N LEU A 123 -17.89 -12.56 -0.65
CA LEU A 123 -16.46 -12.34 -0.40
C LEU A 123 -16.18 -10.94 0.17
N ILE A 124 -16.84 -9.90 -0.35
CA ILE A 124 -16.71 -8.54 0.19
C ILE A 124 -17.22 -8.46 1.63
N ARG A 125 -18.32 -9.15 1.93
CA ARG A 125 -18.85 -9.22 3.30
C ARG A 125 -17.84 -9.86 4.26
N ASP A 126 -17.22 -10.98 3.88
CA ASP A 126 -16.19 -11.64 4.71
C ASP A 126 -15.01 -10.72 4.98
N LEU A 127 -14.49 -10.02 3.96
CA LEU A 127 -13.45 -9.01 4.12
C LEU A 127 -13.86 -7.90 5.09
N SER A 128 -15.12 -7.43 4.99
CA SER A 128 -15.67 -6.37 5.84
C SER A 128 -15.77 -6.78 7.31
N ILE A 129 -16.17 -8.02 7.57
CA ILE A 129 -16.25 -8.57 8.93
C ILE A 129 -14.84 -8.67 9.52
N ARG A 130 -13.88 -9.24 8.79
CA ARG A 130 -12.52 -9.45 9.29
C ARG A 130 -11.78 -8.16 9.61
N ILE A 131 -11.90 -7.15 8.75
CA ILE A 131 -11.28 -5.85 9.05
C ILE A 131 -11.97 -5.16 10.24
N GLN A 132 -13.28 -5.30 10.39
CA GLN A 132 -14.01 -4.75 11.54
C GLN A 132 -13.62 -5.43 12.86
N GLU A 133 -13.41 -6.75 12.86
CA GLU A 133 -12.88 -7.49 14.01
C GLU A 133 -11.49 -6.98 14.42
N ALA A 134 -10.61 -6.76 13.44
CA ALA A 134 -9.27 -6.22 13.68
C ALA A 134 -9.33 -4.80 14.26
N PHE A 135 -10.16 -3.92 13.72
CA PHE A 135 -10.37 -2.56 14.27
C PHE A 135 -10.91 -2.57 15.69
N THR A 136 -11.83 -3.48 16.01
CA THR A 136 -12.38 -3.62 17.37
C THR A 136 -11.29 -4.00 18.37
N GLN A 137 -10.36 -4.88 17.98
CA GLN A 137 -9.22 -5.25 18.81
C GLN A 137 -8.28 -4.04 19.02
N VAL A 138 -7.95 -3.29 17.96
CA VAL A 138 -7.11 -2.08 18.06
C VAL A 138 -7.75 -0.99 18.91
N ASP A 139 -9.06 -0.75 18.77
CA ASP A 139 -9.80 0.17 19.64
C ASP A 139 -9.69 -0.22 21.13
N SER A 140 -9.70 -1.52 21.41
CA SER A 140 -9.51 -2.03 22.77
C SER A 140 -8.10 -1.72 23.30
N LEU A 141 -7.05 -1.82 22.47
CA LEU A 141 -5.68 -1.40 22.84
C LEU A 141 -5.64 0.11 23.13
N GLY A 142 -6.29 0.91 22.28
CA GLY A 142 -6.41 2.36 22.51
C GLY A 142 -7.04 2.70 23.85
N LYS A 143 -8.11 2.01 24.24
CA LYS A 143 -8.77 2.19 25.57
C LYS A 143 -7.85 1.81 26.73
N ILE A 144 -7.02 0.78 26.60
CA ILE A 144 -6.01 0.41 27.60
C ILE A 144 -4.98 1.52 27.72
N TYR A 145 -4.45 2.01 26.59
CA TYR A 145 -3.49 3.11 26.59
C TYR A 145 -4.02 4.37 27.29
N GLU A 146 -5.28 4.77 26.96
CA GLU A 146 -5.90 5.95 27.58
C GLU A 146 -6.05 5.80 29.11
N LYS A 147 -6.38 4.61 29.60
CA LYS A 147 -6.48 4.35 31.03
C LYS A 147 -5.12 4.33 31.74
N SER A 148 -4.05 4.02 31.02
CA SER A 148 -2.70 3.92 31.60
C SER A 148 -1.92 5.23 31.50
N LYS A 149 -2.48 6.28 30.91
CA LYS A 149 -1.86 7.61 30.87
C LYS A 149 -1.68 8.15 32.29
N GLY A 150 -0.44 8.52 32.61
CA GLY A 150 -0.09 9.03 33.93
C GLY A 150 0.41 7.99 34.93
N GLU A 151 0.35 6.70 34.60
CA GLU A 151 0.93 5.64 35.43
C GLU A 151 2.46 5.60 35.29
N PRO A 152 3.21 5.24 36.37
CA PRO A 152 4.68 5.20 36.34
C PRO A 152 5.25 4.25 35.27
N ASP A 153 4.54 3.18 34.95
CA ASP A 153 4.97 2.12 34.02
C ASP A 153 4.47 2.32 32.58
N ILE A 154 4.02 3.50 32.20
CA ILE A 154 3.43 3.79 30.87
C ILE A 154 4.31 3.32 29.71
N LEU A 155 5.63 3.37 29.82
CA LEU A 155 6.55 2.92 28.77
C LEU A 155 6.44 1.40 28.55
N LYS A 156 6.38 0.60 29.61
CA LYS A 156 6.20 -0.86 29.50
C LYS A 156 4.82 -1.23 28.93
N VAL A 157 3.79 -0.48 29.36
CA VAL A 157 2.45 -0.65 28.79
C VAL A 157 2.48 -0.37 27.29
N LYS A 158 3.11 0.72 26.86
CA LYS A 158 3.25 1.07 25.45
C LYS A 158 3.95 -0.03 24.64
N GLU A 159 5.09 -0.54 25.10
CA GLU A 159 5.81 -1.65 24.45
C GLU A 159 4.94 -2.90 24.28
N SER A 160 4.15 -3.24 25.33
CA SER A 160 3.20 -4.36 25.27
C SER A 160 2.08 -4.11 24.25
N LEU A 161 1.54 -2.89 24.21
CA LEU A 161 0.49 -2.50 23.27
C LEU A 161 0.99 -2.46 21.82
N ASP A 162 2.22 -1.96 21.59
CA ASP A 162 2.87 -1.97 20.27
C ASP A 162 3.05 -3.42 19.77
N SER A 163 3.49 -4.33 20.65
CA SER A 163 3.61 -5.75 20.32
C SER A 163 2.26 -6.39 20.00
N ALA A 164 1.21 -6.06 20.76
CA ALA A 164 -0.14 -6.55 20.52
C ALA A 164 -0.72 -6.01 19.21
N TYR A 165 -0.49 -4.73 18.90
CA TYR A 165 -0.88 -4.11 17.65
C TYR A 165 -0.23 -4.82 16.44
N LEU A 166 1.08 -5.05 16.48
CA LEU A 166 1.78 -5.77 15.41
C LEU A 166 1.21 -7.16 15.19
N LYS A 167 0.88 -7.88 16.27
CA LYS A 167 0.25 -9.20 16.16
C LYS A 167 -1.13 -9.15 15.50
N ILE A 168 -1.95 -8.15 15.79
CA ILE A 168 -3.26 -7.95 15.16
C ILE A 168 -3.06 -7.64 13.67
N PHE A 169 -2.14 -6.72 13.35
CA PHE A 169 -1.80 -6.35 11.98
C PHE A 169 -1.33 -7.55 11.15
N ASP A 170 -0.37 -8.32 11.67
CA ASP A 170 0.18 -9.50 10.98
C ASP A 170 -0.87 -10.60 10.80
N THR A 171 -1.72 -10.81 11.80
CA THR A 171 -2.82 -11.78 11.72
C THR A 171 -3.78 -11.40 10.60
N HIS A 172 -4.17 -10.13 10.52
CA HIS A 172 -5.05 -9.65 9.47
C HIS A 172 -4.37 -9.68 8.09
N LYS A 173 -3.11 -9.28 7.99
CA LYS A 173 -2.32 -9.36 6.75
C LYS A 173 -2.21 -10.80 6.23
N ASN A 174 -1.98 -11.76 7.12
CA ASN A 174 -1.91 -13.18 6.74
C ASN A 174 -3.28 -13.71 6.27
N TYR A 175 -4.37 -13.30 6.91
CA TYR A 175 -5.72 -13.59 6.40
C TYR A 175 -5.91 -13.05 4.97
N LEU A 176 -5.53 -11.79 4.71
CA LEU A 176 -5.65 -11.20 3.37
C LEU A 176 -4.79 -11.91 2.32
N LYS A 177 -3.59 -12.37 2.69
CA LYS A 177 -2.75 -13.19 1.82
C LYS A 177 -3.46 -14.48 1.41
N SER A 178 -3.98 -15.23 2.38
CA SER A 178 -4.75 -16.44 2.11
C SER A 178 -6.00 -16.17 1.27
N PHE A 179 -6.73 -15.11 1.60
CA PHE A 179 -7.91 -14.68 0.84
C PHE A 179 -7.58 -14.41 -0.64
N ILE A 180 -6.49 -13.64 -0.91
CA ILE A 180 -6.04 -13.36 -2.27
C ILE A 180 -5.62 -14.65 -2.98
N ASP A 181 -4.92 -15.56 -2.29
CA ASP A 181 -4.47 -16.83 -2.86
C ASP A 181 -5.63 -17.72 -3.29
N GLU A 182 -6.71 -17.73 -2.52
CA GLU A 182 -7.93 -18.51 -2.81
C GLU A 182 -8.84 -17.84 -3.86
N ASN A 183 -8.75 -16.51 -4.02
CA ASN A 183 -9.68 -15.72 -4.82
C ASN A 183 -8.98 -14.83 -5.86
N THR A 184 -7.85 -15.28 -6.44
CA THR A 184 -7.04 -14.48 -7.38
C THR A 184 -7.80 -14.00 -8.62
N SER A 185 -8.77 -14.78 -9.10
CA SER A 185 -9.59 -14.42 -10.26
C SER A 185 -10.86 -13.63 -9.91
N SER A 186 -11.04 -13.22 -8.66
CA SER A 186 -12.17 -12.39 -8.23
C SER A 186 -11.76 -10.94 -8.04
N LEU A 187 -12.56 -10.01 -8.54
CA LEU A 187 -12.38 -8.57 -8.26
C LEU A 187 -12.45 -8.24 -6.75
N ALA A 188 -13.05 -9.11 -5.90
CA ALA A 188 -13.02 -8.95 -4.45
C ALA A 188 -11.59 -8.84 -3.91
N SER A 189 -10.62 -9.50 -4.55
CA SER A 189 -9.20 -9.43 -4.16
C SER A 189 -8.56 -8.06 -4.43
N VAL A 190 -9.16 -7.22 -5.27
CA VAL A 190 -8.75 -5.81 -5.41
C VAL A 190 -9.05 -5.05 -4.11
N ILE A 191 -10.21 -5.30 -3.49
CA ILE A 191 -10.51 -4.70 -2.17
C ILE A 191 -9.53 -5.22 -1.11
N ALA A 192 -9.22 -6.53 -1.12
CA ALA A 192 -8.30 -7.12 -0.15
C ALA A 192 -6.89 -6.49 -0.22
N ILE A 193 -6.33 -6.34 -1.44
CA ILE A 193 -4.96 -5.86 -1.61
C ILE A 193 -4.81 -4.36 -1.32
N TYR A 194 -5.90 -3.58 -1.46
CA TYR A 194 -5.91 -2.15 -1.15
C TYR A 194 -6.45 -1.82 0.24
N GLN A 195 -6.72 -2.81 1.09
CA GLN A 195 -7.12 -2.55 2.47
C GLN A 195 -6.07 -1.75 3.23
N ARG A 196 -6.55 -0.90 4.12
CA ARG A 196 -5.73 -0.04 4.98
C ARG A 196 -6.03 -0.30 6.44
N PHE A 197 -5.00 -0.19 7.27
CA PHE A 197 -5.12 -0.21 8.72
C PHE A 197 -4.93 1.22 9.24
N GLY A 198 -6.02 1.95 9.42
CA GLY A 198 -5.99 3.39 9.63
C GLY A 198 -5.43 4.14 8.40
N ARG A 199 -4.28 4.79 8.56
CA ARG A 199 -3.60 5.49 7.45
C ARG A 199 -2.60 4.62 6.70
N GLU A 200 -2.22 3.49 7.24
CA GLU A 200 -1.21 2.59 6.71
C GLU A 200 -1.82 1.59 5.72
N SER A 201 -1.17 1.40 4.58
CA SER A 201 -1.53 0.34 3.63
C SER A 201 -1.01 -0.99 4.14
N ILE A 202 -1.85 -2.03 4.14
CA ILE A 202 -1.46 -3.36 4.61
C ILE A 202 -0.46 -4.03 3.66
N PHE A 203 -0.63 -3.82 2.36
CA PHE A 203 0.33 -4.23 1.34
C PHE A 203 1.08 -3.02 0.78
N ASN A 204 2.40 -3.18 0.62
CA ASN A 204 3.27 -2.15 0.10
C ASN A 204 4.00 -2.65 -1.16
N THR A 205 3.78 -2.00 -2.30
CA THR A 205 4.44 -2.35 -3.56
C THR A 205 5.97 -2.20 -3.53
N GLN A 206 6.52 -1.49 -2.56
CA GLN A 206 7.98 -1.30 -2.42
C GLN A 206 8.67 -2.46 -1.69
N THR A 207 7.93 -3.38 -1.08
CA THR A 207 8.51 -4.55 -0.42
C THR A 207 8.44 -5.78 -1.34
N LYS A 208 9.51 -6.57 -1.34
CA LYS A 208 9.59 -7.79 -2.16
C LYS A 208 8.54 -8.83 -1.77
N GLU A 209 8.17 -8.85 -0.50
CA GLU A 209 7.18 -9.75 0.08
C GLU A 209 5.76 -9.44 -0.38
N ASP A 210 5.45 -8.18 -0.61
CA ASP A 210 4.08 -7.76 -0.93
C ASP A 210 3.84 -7.61 -2.43
N ILE A 211 4.85 -7.17 -3.20
CA ILE A 211 4.68 -6.94 -4.65
C ILE A 211 4.25 -8.21 -5.39
N VAL A 212 4.65 -9.39 -4.90
CA VAL A 212 4.27 -10.68 -5.51
C VAL A 212 2.76 -10.91 -5.51
N TYR A 213 2.03 -10.37 -4.52
CA TYR A 213 0.57 -10.46 -4.45
C TYR A 213 -0.09 -9.54 -5.48
N PHE A 214 0.44 -8.34 -5.68
CA PHE A 214 -0.02 -7.43 -6.73
C PHE A 214 0.19 -8.04 -8.13
N GLU A 215 1.38 -8.58 -8.39
CA GLU A 215 1.71 -9.22 -9.68
C GLU A 215 0.88 -10.48 -9.94
N LYS A 216 0.64 -11.28 -8.91
CA LYS A 216 -0.22 -12.47 -8.98
C LYS A 216 -1.66 -12.10 -9.33
N LEU A 217 -2.17 -11.07 -8.65
CA LEU A 217 -3.53 -10.58 -8.85
C LEU A 217 -3.70 -9.93 -10.23
N ASP A 218 -2.76 -9.07 -10.65
CA ASP A 218 -2.72 -8.46 -11.98
C ASP A 218 -2.83 -9.52 -13.07
N LYS A 219 -1.97 -10.54 -13.04
CA LYS A 219 -1.96 -11.63 -14.01
C LYS A 219 -3.30 -12.38 -14.05
N ALA A 220 -3.89 -12.68 -12.90
CA ALA A 220 -5.13 -13.44 -12.82
C ALA A 220 -6.34 -12.61 -13.29
N LEU A 221 -6.42 -11.34 -12.89
CA LEU A 221 -7.52 -10.46 -13.27
C LEU A 221 -7.47 -10.05 -14.76
N MET A 222 -6.28 -9.86 -15.32
CA MET A 222 -6.12 -9.62 -16.77
C MET A 222 -6.59 -10.81 -17.63
N LEU A 223 -6.62 -12.02 -17.07
CA LEU A 223 -7.21 -13.19 -17.73
C LEU A 223 -8.73 -13.27 -17.52
N ALA A 224 -9.21 -12.96 -16.31
CA ALA A 224 -10.62 -13.10 -15.95
C ALA A 224 -11.48 -11.90 -16.40
N TYR A 225 -10.95 -10.67 -16.28
CA TYR A 225 -11.67 -9.42 -16.53
C TYR A 225 -10.78 -8.39 -17.28
N PRO A 226 -10.28 -8.71 -18.51
CA PRO A 226 -9.30 -7.87 -19.22
C PRO A 226 -9.83 -6.47 -19.56
N GLU A 227 -11.13 -6.32 -19.74
CA GLU A 227 -11.75 -5.04 -20.08
C GLU A 227 -12.23 -4.23 -18.88
N ASN A 228 -12.25 -4.84 -17.69
CA ASN A 228 -12.72 -4.19 -16.47
C ASN A 228 -11.80 -3.05 -16.05
N GLN A 229 -12.38 -1.90 -15.65
CA GLN A 229 -11.61 -0.70 -15.34
C GLN A 229 -10.71 -0.92 -14.11
N HIS A 230 -11.18 -1.58 -13.06
CA HIS A 230 -10.36 -1.86 -11.86
C HIS A 230 -9.17 -2.79 -12.18
N THR A 231 -9.34 -3.71 -13.11
CA THR A 231 -8.26 -4.57 -13.62
C THR A 231 -7.22 -3.74 -14.36
N LYS A 232 -7.66 -2.86 -15.27
CA LYS A 232 -6.77 -1.97 -16.05
C LYS A 232 -5.96 -1.04 -15.14
N ASP A 233 -6.60 -0.44 -14.14
CA ASP A 233 -5.93 0.45 -13.20
C ASP A 233 -4.88 -0.29 -12.35
N LEU A 234 -5.17 -1.52 -11.92
CA LEU A 234 -4.18 -2.36 -11.26
C LEU A 234 -3.01 -2.69 -12.18
N HIS A 235 -3.30 -3.09 -13.43
CA HIS A 235 -2.29 -3.42 -14.44
C HIS A 235 -1.36 -2.24 -14.75
N GLU A 236 -1.91 -1.05 -14.98
CA GLU A 236 -1.13 0.18 -15.21
C GLU A 236 -0.20 0.50 -14.03
N LYS A 237 -0.71 0.38 -12.80
CA LYS A 237 0.09 0.59 -11.60
C LYS A 237 1.26 -0.39 -11.47
N ILE A 238 1.03 -1.66 -11.79
CA ILE A 238 2.08 -2.69 -11.77
C ILE A 238 3.08 -2.49 -12.92
N ALA A 239 2.62 -2.09 -14.10
CA ALA A 239 3.50 -1.76 -15.22
C ALA A 239 4.42 -0.57 -14.89
N GLU A 240 3.91 0.48 -14.26
CA GLU A 240 4.70 1.61 -13.78
C GLU A 240 5.74 1.18 -12.73
N TYR A 241 5.32 0.38 -11.75
CA TYR A 241 6.25 -0.18 -10.75
C TYR A 241 7.39 -0.98 -11.41
N ARG A 242 7.07 -1.89 -12.34
CA ARG A 242 8.08 -2.69 -13.05
C ARG A 242 9.07 -1.82 -13.82
N LYS A 243 8.59 -0.78 -14.49
CA LYS A 243 9.44 0.18 -15.19
C LYS A 243 10.43 0.87 -14.23
N ILE A 244 9.94 1.39 -13.11
CA ILE A 244 10.79 2.03 -12.09
C ILE A 244 11.83 1.05 -11.53
N GLU A 245 11.43 -0.19 -11.24
CA GLU A 245 12.34 -1.23 -10.73
C GLU A 245 13.40 -1.64 -11.77
N GLU A 246 13.04 -1.71 -13.03
CA GLU A 246 13.99 -1.98 -14.11
C GLU A 246 15.01 -0.85 -14.25
N GLU A 247 14.55 0.40 -14.26
CA GLU A 247 15.42 1.58 -14.29
C GLU A 247 16.35 1.60 -13.06
N ARG A 248 15.84 1.27 -11.89
CA ARG A 248 16.64 1.16 -10.64
C ARG A 248 17.71 0.07 -10.75
N LYS A 249 17.37 -1.12 -11.22
CA LYS A 249 18.33 -2.23 -11.43
C LYS A 249 19.40 -1.86 -12.47
N LEU A 250 19.03 -1.20 -13.54
CA LEU A 250 19.99 -0.71 -14.55
C LEU A 250 20.96 0.32 -13.96
N ALA A 251 20.45 1.25 -13.13
CA ALA A 251 21.29 2.21 -12.42
C ALA A 251 22.21 1.53 -11.40
N GLU A 252 21.70 0.57 -10.62
CA GLU A 252 22.51 -0.22 -9.68
C GLU A 252 23.62 -1.02 -10.38
N ASN A 253 23.33 -1.61 -11.53
CA ASN A 253 24.30 -2.36 -12.31
C ASN A 253 25.44 -1.47 -12.82
N LYS A 254 25.15 -0.22 -13.20
CA LYS A 254 26.18 0.76 -13.61
C LYS A 254 27.10 1.17 -12.45
N LEU A 255 26.66 0.99 -11.22
CA LEU A 255 27.38 1.31 -9.99
C LEU A 255 27.85 0.05 -9.25
N ALA A 256 27.99 -1.09 -9.94
CA ALA A 256 28.43 -2.31 -9.29
C ALA A 256 29.89 -2.19 -8.83
N VAL A 257 30.20 -2.87 -7.73
CA VAL A 257 31.57 -2.99 -7.21
C VAL A 257 32.47 -3.57 -8.31
N GLY A 258 33.64 -2.97 -8.48
CA GLY A 258 34.61 -3.30 -9.54
C GLY A 258 34.47 -2.46 -10.80
N LEU A 259 33.34 -1.78 -11.02
CA LEU A 259 33.17 -0.88 -12.17
C LEU A 259 33.75 0.51 -11.91
N GLN A 260 34.04 1.22 -13.00
CA GLN A 260 34.48 2.62 -12.97
C GLN A 260 33.36 3.49 -12.39
N ALA A 261 33.66 4.30 -11.37
CA ALA A 261 32.74 5.29 -10.85
C ALA A 261 32.41 6.34 -11.94
N PRO A 262 31.13 6.65 -12.17
CA PRO A 262 30.74 7.70 -13.11
C PRO A 262 31.37 9.05 -12.74
N ASP A 263 31.99 9.72 -13.70
CA ASP A 263 32.57 11.04 -13.47
C ASP A 263 31.50 12.14 -13.41
N PHE A 264 31.77 13.17 -12.61
CA PHE A 264 30.92 14.34 -12.50
C PHE A 264 31.77 15.55 -12.10
N THR A 265 31.25 16.75 -12.35
CA THR A 265 31.87 18.02 -11.96
C THR A 265 30.85 18.89 -11.24
N LEU A 266 31.20 19.38 -10.05
CA LEU A 266 30.39 20.29 -9.26
C LEU A 266 31.26 21.42 -8.69
N GLU A 267 30.62 22.46 -8.15
CA GLU A 267 31.31 23.63 -7.60
C GLU A 267 31.50 23.52 -6.09
N THR A 268 32.67 24.03 -5.62
CA THR A 268 32.92 24.24 -4.20
C THR A 268 32.17 25.46 -3.67
N PRO A 269 32.15 25.69 -2.33
CA PRO A 269 31.61 26.92 -1.75
C PRO A 269 32.21 28.19 -2.35
N GLU A 270 33.50 28.15 -2.75
CA GLU A 270 34.24 29.27 -3.36
C GLU A 270 33.98 29.39 -4.88
N GLY A 271 33.13 28.53 -5.47
CA GLY A 271 32.82 28.55 -6.91
C GLY A 271 33.89 27.90 -7.79
N LYS A 272 34.80 27.12 -7.21
CA LYS A 272 35.78 26.36 -7.99
C LYS A 272 35.18 25.03 -8.45
N SER A 273 35.27 24.76 -9.75
CA SER A 273 34.84 23.46 -10.31
C SER A 273 35.78 22.33 -9.88
N VAL A 274 35.24 21.23 -9.42
CA VAL A 274 35.96 20.01 -9.04
C VAL A 274 35.30 18.83 -9.71
N SER A 275 36.08 18.05 -10.49
CA SER A 275 35.63 16.77 -11.05
C SER A 275 36.10 15.60 -10.18
N LEU A 276 35.31 14.51 -10.15
CA LEU A 276 35.73 13.28 -9.50
C LEU A 276 37.04 12.75 -10.11
N SER A 277 37.16 12.80 -11.42
CA SER A 277 38.36 12.39 -12.16
C SER A 277 39.63 13.16 -11.78
N SER A 278 39.50 14.40 -11.28
CA SER A 278 40.65 15.18 -10.78
C SER A 278 41.29 14.60 -9.50
N LEU A 279 40.60 13.69 -8.84
CA LEU A 279 41.04 13.00 -7.63
C LEU A 279 41.65 11.62 -7.94
N LYS A 280 41.83 11.25 -9.18
CA LYS A 280 42.44 9.98 -9.60
C LYS A 280 43.82 9.78 -8.96
N GLY A 281 44.15 8.55 -8.59
CA GLY A 281 45.36 8.22 -7.85
C GLY A 281 45.19 8.24 -6.32
N LYS A 282 44.04 8.74 -5.83
CA LYS A 282 43.67 8.65 -4.42
C LYS A 282 42.53 7.65 -4.21
N VAL A 283 42.46 7.08 -3.02
CA VAL A 283 41.23 6.45 -2.54
C VAL A 283 40.26 7.58 -2.17
N VAL A 284 39.07 7.59 -2.75
CA VAL A 284 38.09 8.66 -2.54
C VAL A 284 36.82 8.10 -1.92
N LEU A 285 36.36 8.70 -0.86
CA LEU A 285 35.03 8.50 -0.32
C LEU A 285 34.13 9.63 -0.85
N ILE A 286 33.21 9.30 -1.73
CA ILE A 286 32.13 10.21 -2.12
C ILE A 286 31.09 10.12 -1.02
N ASP A 287 30.82 11.22 -0.33
CA ASP A 287 29.90 11.31 0.82
C ASP A 287 28.72 12.23 0.46
N PHE A 288 27.54 11.64 0.26
CA PHE A 288 26.30 12.38 0.00
C PHE A 288 25.64 12.73 1.32
N TRP A 289 25.52 14.03 1.55
CA TRP A 289 25.03 14.59 2.81
C TRP A 289 24.25 15.90 2.62
N ALA A 290 23.76 16.51 3.70
CA ALA A 290 23.22 17.88 3.66
C ALA A 290 23.22 18.52 5.05
N SER A 291 23.16 19.86 5.10
CA SER A 291 23.09 20.64 6.34
C SER A 291 21.82 20.33 7.16
N TRP A 292 20.72 20.03 6.50
CA TRP A 292 19.43 19.69 7.08
C TRP A 292 19.29 18.21 7.46
N CYS A 293 20.23 17.35 7.07
CA CYS A 293 20.20 15.91 7.35
C CYS A 293 20.71 15.64 8.78
N SER A 294 19.80 15.47 9.74
CA SER A 294 20.16 15.21 11.13
C SER A 294 21.02 13.96 11.32
N PRO A 295 20.74 12.80 10.70
CA PRO A 295 21.62 11.63 10.80
C PRO A 295 23.02 11.88 10.22
N CYS A 296 23.14 12.63 9.10
CA CYS A 296 24.44 13.00 8.54
C CYS A 296 25.27 13.83 9.53
N ARG A 297 24.61 14.82 10.16
CA ARG A 297 25.26 15.71 11.14
C ARG A 297 25.73 14.96 12.39
N GLN A 298 24.99 13.95 12.83
CA GLN A 298 25.38 13.06 13.93
C GLN A 298 26.59 12.19 13.58
N LEU A 299 26.73 11.82 12.30
CA LEU A 299 27.82 10.99 11.79
C LEU A 299 29.11 11.76 11.53
N ASN A 300 29.02 13.07 11.24
CA ASN A 300 30.15 13.91 10.86
C ASN A 300 31.35 13.89 11.86
N PRO A 301 31.19 13.81 13.19
CA PRO A 301 32.31 13.66 14.10
C PRO A 301 33.15 12.39 13.85
N GLU A 302 32.50 11.27 13.52
CA GLU A 302 33.21 10.02 13.19
C GLU A 302 33.91 10.13 11.83
N MET A 303 33.27 10.80 10.86
CA MET A 303 33.88 11.07 9.55
C MET A 303 35.12 11.95 9.69
N VAL A 304 35.11 12.94 10.58
CA VAL A 304 36.30 13.76 10.90
C VAL A 304 37.43 12.91 11.49
N LYS A 305 37.13 11.98 12.38
CA LYS A 305 38.14 11.05 12.94
C LYS A 305 38.71 10.16 11.85
N LEU A 306 37.84 9.60 11.00
CA LEU A 306 38.23 8.76 9.87
C LEU A 306 39.15 9.51 8.91
N TYR A 307 38.77 10.73 8.51
CA TYR A 307 39.55 11.58 7.62
C TYR A 307 40.93 11.88 8.20
N LYS A 308 41.03 12.29 9.46
CA LYS A 308 42.30 12.56 10.14
C LYS A 308 43.23 11.34 10.16
N LYS A 309 42.66 10.11 10.28
CA LYS A 309 43.46 8.87 10.30
C LYS A 309 44.08 8.54 8.94
N PHE A 310 43.41 8.87 7.83
CA PHE A 310 43.79 8.38 6.51
C PHE A 310 44.22 9.47 5.51
N LYS A 311 43.98 10.77 5.74
CA LYS A 311 44.23 11.86 4.80
C LYS A 311 45.69 11.90 4.26
N ASP A 312 46.66 11.48 5.04
CA ASP A 312 48.08 11.49 4.68
C ASP A 312 48.52 10.18 3.93
N LYS A 313 47.56 9.29 3.65
CA LYS A 313 47.77 7.99 2.98
C LYS A 313 47.11 7.92 1.59
N ASN A 314 47.20 9.00 0.83
CA ASN A 314 46.52 9.12 -0.47
C ASN A 314 45.00 8.85 -0.42
N PHE A 315 44.35 9.33 0.64
CA PHE A 315 42.92 9.28 0.82
C PHE A 315 42.31 10.68 0.86
N THR A 316 41.10 10.84 0.34
CA THR A 316 40.30 12.04 0.52
C THR A 316 38.82 11.72 0.61
N ILE A 317 38.05 12.63 1.18
CA ILE A 317 36.59 12.65 1.11
C ILE A 317 36.18 13.72 0.10
N LEU A 318 35.21 13.44 -0.75
CA LEU A 318 34.51 14.41 -1.57
C LEU A 318 33.07 14.49 -1.06
N GLY A 319 32.76 15.51 -0.29
CA GLY A 319 31.42 15.74 0.25
C GLY A 319 30.50 16.34 -0.82
N VAL A 320 29.50 15.58 -1.27
CA VAL A 320 28.50 16.03 -2.22
C VAL A 320 27.26 16.45 -1.46
N SER A 321 26.99 17.75 -1.41
CA SER A 321 25.86 18.28 -0.66
C SER A 321 24.57 18.31 -1.49
N LEU A 322 23.47 17.87 -0.89
CA LEU A 322 22.10 17.99 -1.39
C LEU A 322 21.38 19.21 -0.77
N ASP A 323 22.08 20.27 -0.45
CA ASP A 323 21.49 21.52 0.03
C ASP A 323 20.84 22.31 -1.12
N ARG A 324 19.90 23.19 -0.79
CA ARG A 324 19.35 24.22 -1.69
C ARG A 324 19.92 25.59 -1.36
N ASP A 325 20.32 25.78 -0.08
CA ASP A 325 20.80 27.04 0.44
C ASP A 325 22.30 26.97 0.72
N LYS A 326 23.04 27.77 -0.01
CA LYS A 326 24.51 27.84 0.08
C LYS A 326 24.98 28.28 1.46
N ALA A 327 24.30 29.24 2.09
CA ALA A 327 24.71 29.76 3.39
C ALA A 327 24.57 28.72 4.51
N SER A 328 23.48 27.94 4.48
CA SER A 328 23.26 26.82 5.40
C SER A 328 24.30 25.72 5.22
N TRP A 329 24.62 25.37 3.97
CA TRP A 329 25.66 24.40 3.63
C TRP A 329 27.03 24.82 4.16
N GLU A 330 27.50 26.04 3.84
CA GLU A 330 28.78 26.60 4.32
C GLU A 330 28.85 26.67 5.86
N LYS A 331 27.74 27.07 6.49
CA LYS A 331 27.63 27.11 7.96
C LYS A 331 27.80 25.73 8.57
N ALA A 332 27.18 24.70 7.96
CA ALA A 332 27.27 23.32 8.44
C ALA A 332 28.69 22.76 8.31
N ILE A 333 29.39 23.01 7.19
CA ILE A 333 30.80 22.64 6.99
C ILE A 333 31.66 23.19 8.13
N LYS A 334 31.49 24.48 8.46
CA LYS A 334 32.24 25.16 9.51
C LYS A 334 31.95 24.61 10.91
N ILE A 335 30.69 24.44 11.25
CA ILE A 335 30.24 23.95 12.56
C ILE A 335 30.76 22.53 12.80
N ASP A 336 30.65 21.66 11.82
CA ASP A 336 31.03 20.24 11.94
C ASP A 336 32.54 20.02 11.69
N LYS A 337 33.29 21.09 11.37
CA LYS A 337 34.73 21.06 11.12
C LYS A 337 35.13 20.09 10.00
N LEU A 338 34.38 20.10 8.92
CA LEU A 338 34.61 19.25 7.76
C LEU A 338 35.70 19.88 6.89
N THR A 339 36.92 19.32 6.92
CA THR A 339 38.11 19.95 6.34
C THR A 339 38.51 19.39 4.96
N TRP A 340 37.71 18.54 4.39
CA TRP A 340 37.88 18.01 3.04
C TRP A 340 37.13 18.84 2.00
N THR A 341 37.25 18.46 0.72
CA THR A 341 36.58 19.17 -0.36
C THR A 341 35.07 18.88 -0.35
N HIS A 342 34.29 19.94 -0.42
CA HIS A 342 32.85 19.89 -0.54
C HIS A 342 32.39 20.49 -1.87
N VAL A 343 31.39 19.88 -2.50
CA VAL A 343 30.81 20.34 -3.76
C VAL A 343 29.28 20.22 -3.73
N SER A 344 28.60 21.08 -4.49
CA SER A 344 27.13 21.04 -4.63
C SER A 344 26.67 21.70 -5.91
N ASP A 345 25.49 21.30 -6.41
CA ASP A 345 24.74 22.03 -7.45
C ASP A 345 23.52 22.78 -6.86
N LEU A 346 23.32 22.71 -5.56
CA LEU A 346 22.23 23.32 -4.80
C LEU A 346 20.82 22.91 -5.31
N LYS A 347 20.70 21.72 -5.91
CA LYS A 347 19.46 21.23 -6.51
C LYS A 347 18.69 20.24 -5.64
N TYR A 348 19.10 20.01 -4.40
CA TYR A 348 18.42 19.08 -3.50
C TYR A 348 18.33 17.67 -4.11
N TRP A 349 17.17 17.02 -4.04
CA TRP A 349 16.94 15.70 -4.68
C TRP A 349 16.89 15.74 -6.21
N ASP A 350 16.83 16.93 -6.83
CA ASP A 350 16.91 17.09 -8.28
C ASP A 350 18.35 17.11 -8.82
N SER A 351 19.35 16.98 -7.93
CA SER A 351 20.74 16.88 -8.32
C SER A 351 20.99 15.77 -9.34
N PRO A 352 21.50 16.06 -10.54
CA PRO A 352 21.88 15.05 -11.52
C PRO A 352 22.92 14.06 -10.97
N VAL A 353 23.81 14.51 -10.07
CA VAL A 353 24.83 13.66 -9.46
C VAL A 353 24.21 12.68 -8.46
N ALA A 354 23.23 13.11 -7.66
CA ALA A 354 22.48 12.21 -6.79
C ALA A 354 21.74 11.13 -7.62
N LYS A 355 21.11 11.52 -8.74
CA LYS A 355 20.45 10.58 -9.65
C LYS A 355 21.46 9.64 -10.34
N LEU A 356 22.62 10.16 -10.77
CA LEU A 356 23.71 9.38 -11.40
C LEU A 356 24.24 8.27 -10.46
N TYR A 357 24.31 8.56 -9.17
CA TYR A 357 24.75 7.61 -8.13
C TYR A 357 23.59 6.87 -7.44
N ASN A 358 22.38 6.98 -7.96
CA ASN A 358 21.15 6.33 -7.45
C ASN A 358 20.94 6.56 -5.95
N VAL A 359 21.20 7.79 -5.48
CA VAL A 359 21.06 8.17 -4.07
C VAL A 359 19.58 8.36 -3.74
N GLN A 360 19.02 7.45 -2.95
CA GLN A 360 17.60 7.47 -2.54
C GLN A 360 17.41 8.04 -1.13
N SER A 361 18.45 8.04 -0.33
CA SER A 361 18.46 8.57 1.05
C SER A 361 19.84 9.03 1.42
N ILE A 362 19.95 9.92 2.40
CA ILE A 362 21.22 10.35 3.00
C ILE A 362 21.19 10.13 4.53
N PRO A 363 22.33 9.79 5.15
CA PRO A 363 23.67 9.69 4.58
C PRO A 363 23.85 8.51 3.62
N TYR A 364 24.62 8.71 2.54
CA TYR A 364 25.00 7.65 1.61
C TYR A 364 26.43 7.87 1.13
N SER A 365 27.21 6.79 0.99
CA SER A 365 28.61 6.89 0.60
C SER A 365 29.01 5.88 -0.46
N VAL A 366 29.96 6.26 -1.31
CA VAL A 366 30.57 5.40 -2.32
C VAL A 366 32.10 5.49 -2.16
N LEU A 367 32.73 4.37 -1.87
CA LEU A 367 34.18 4.28 -1.76
C LEU A 367 34.77 3.81 -3.08
N ILE A 368 35.75 4.57 -3.61
CA ILE A 368 36.45 4.25 -4.85
C ILE A 368 37.97 4.12 -4.59
N ASN A 369 38.61 3.24 -5.35
CA ASN A 369 40.04 3.01 -5.25
C ASN A 369 40.84 4.02 -6.11
N LYS A 370 42.17 3.89 -6.10
CA LYS A 370 43.11 4.78 -6.84
C LYS A 370 42.89 4.77 -8.34
N GLU A 371 42.37 3.66 -8.90
CA GLU A 371 42.03 3.49 -10.32
C GLU A 371 40.68 4.11 -10.65
N GLY A 372 39.92 4.60 -9.66
CA GLY A 372 38.58 5.17 -9.81
C GLY A 372 37.46 4.14 -9.86
N LYS A 373 37.71 2.87 -9.47
CA LYS A 373 36.71 1.82 -9.41
C LYS A 373 36.00 1.80 -8.08
N ILE A 374 34.70 1.54 -8.11
CA ILE A 374 33.87 1.39 -6.92
C ILE A 374 34.33 0.13 -6.14
N VAL A 375 34.61 0.27 -4.86
CA VAL A 375 34.99 -0.84 -3.98
C VAL A 375 33.98 -1.13 -2.89
N ALA A 376 33.12 -0.14 -2.57
CA ALA A 376 32.01 -0.33 -1.64
C ALA A 376 30.97 0.79 -1.78
N LYS A 377 29.75 0.55 -1.35
CA LYS A 377 28.62 1.52 -1.33
C LYS A 377 27.83 1.34 -0.05
N GLY A 378 27.29 2.46 0.48
CA GLY A 378 26.32 2.45 1.58
C GLY A 378 26.81 1.79 2.85
N LEU A 379 28.13 1.83 3.12
CA LEU A 379 28.69 1.25 4.34
C LEU A 379 28.46 2.17 5.54
N GLU A 380 28.09 1.58 6.66
CA GLU A 380 28.17 2.23 7.97
C GLU A 380 29.63 2.51 8.35
N VAL A 381 29.88 3.51 9.21
CA VAL A 381 31.23 4.02 9.50
C VAL A 381 32.19 2.94 9.96
N ASP A 382 31.76 2.02 10.79
CA ASP A 382 32.63 0.94 11.28
C ASP A 382 33.05 -0.01 10.16
N SER A 383 32.10 -0.41 9.31
CA SER A 383 32.38 -1.23 8.12
C SER A 383 33.25 -0.48 7.10
N LEU A 384 33.00 0.83 6.94
CA LEU A 384 33.80 1.71 6.10
C LEU A 384 35.24 1.77 6.60
N ARG A 385 35.46 1.94 7.91
CA ARG A 385 36.79 1.96 8.53
C ARG A 385 37.56 0.66 8.26
N LEU A 386 36.93 -0.49 8.46
CA LEU A 386 37.54 -1.80 8.18
C LEU A 386 37.90 -1.94 6.70
N LYS A 387 37.00 -1.53 5.81
CA LYS A 387 37.28 -1.58 4.36
C LYS A 387 38.40 -0.67 3.94
N MET A 388 38.51 0.52 4.55
CA MET A 388 39.62 1.44 4.30
C MET A 388 40.95 0.88 4.81
N GLU A 389 41.00 0.23 5.97
CA GLU A 389 42.20 -0.44 6.49
C GLU A 389 42.71 -1.57 5.56
N GLU A 390 41.78 -2.22 4.86
CA GLU A 390 42.09 -3.25 3.85
C GLU A 390 42.76 -2.64 2.60
N ILE A 391 42.25 -1.53 2.08
CA ILE A 391 42.66 -0.98 0.77
C ILE A 391 43.72 0.13 0.86
N ILE A 392 43.91 0.74 2.03
CA ILE A 392 44.91 1.76 2.30
C ILE A 392 46.05 1.13 3.14
N LYS A 393 46.85 0.37 2.47
CA LYS A 393 48.07 -0.20 3.08
C LYS A 393 49.25 0.70 2.86
#